data_f4421f071359b52fc0dee90f005938cd
#
_entry.id   f4421f071359b52fc0dee90f005938cd
#
_cell.length_a   1.000
_cell.length_b   1.000
_cell.length_c   1.000
_cell.angle_alpha   90.00
_cell.angle_beta   90.00
_cell.angle_gamma   90.00
#
_symmetry.space_group_name_H-M   'P 1'
#
loop_
_entity.id
_entity.type
_entity.pdbx_description
1 polymer ?
#
loop_
_entity_poly.entity_id
_entity_poly.type
_entity_poly.pdbx_seq_one_letter_code
_entity_poly.pdbx_strand_id
1 'polypeptide(L)'
;MSRNPGRPHAARLRSAAQRLCRDVEALRFAAPVSHVYNPLRYAGRGYAAYLDAYATGRRRVIFLGMNPGPFGMAQTGVPFGDVGMVRDFLGIQARVGRPDPEHPKRRVEGFDCTRSEVSGTRVWGAIAEHWGSPKRFFRRHFIANYCPLAFLEDSGRNRTPDKLPAAERAALFAACDRHLLRMVEVLEPEWVIGIGAFAEGRARETLATRGVKTARILHPSPASPLANRGWAPAVRLELGELGLCEEPLSSRKRR
;
A
#
# COMPACT_ATOMS: atom_id res chain seq x y z
N MET A 1 11.18 -29.05 13.38
CA MET A 1 11.01 -27.74 12.68
C MET A 1 9.53 -27.52 12.41
N SER A 2 8.86 -26.73 13.21
CA SER A 2 7.42 -26.44 13.05
C SER A 2 7.19 -25.66 11.74
N ARG A 3 6.41 -26.24 10.83
CA ARG A 3 5.98 -25.55 9.59
C ARG A 3 5.04 -24.42 10.00
N ASN A 4 5.50 -23.18 9.88
CA ASN A 4 4.66 -21.99 10.09
C ASN A 4 3.51 -22.02 9.05
N PRO A 5 2.24 -22.17 9.46
CA PRO A 5 1.10 -22.32 8.54
C PRO A 5 0.83 -21.10 7.66
N GLY A 6 1.47 -19.96 7.93
CA GLY A 6 1.34 -18.74 7.12
C GLY A 6 2.29 -18.65 5.91
N ARG A 7 3.31 -19.50 5.80
CA ARG A 7 4.26 -19.48 4.66
C ARG A 7 3.62 -19.58 3.27
N PRO A 8 2.53 -20.38 3.05
CA PRO A 8 1.94 -20.48 1.72
C PRO A 8 1.35 -19.14 1.21
N HIS A 9 0.69 -18.34 2.06
CA HIS A 9 0.08 -17.07 1.65
C HIS A 9 1.14 -16.04 1.24
N ALA A 10 2.14 -15.81 2.08
CA ALA A 10 3.24 -14.90 1.79
C ALA A 10 3.99 -15.31 0.52
N ALA A 11 4.29 -16.60 0.33
CA ALA A 11 4.96 -17.10 -0.87
C ALA A 11 4.13 -16.89 -2.15
N ARG A 12 2.81 -17.13 -2.09
CA ARG A 12 1.90 -16.89 -3.22
C ARG A 12 1.83 -15.39 -3.57
N LEU A 13 1.80 -14.51 -2.57
CA LEU A 13 1.80 -13.05 -2.79
C LEU A 13 3.15 -12.56 -3.30
N ARG A 14 4.27 -13.09 -2.82
CA ARG A 14 5.59 -12.77 -3.39
C ARG A 14 5.67 -13.15 -4.88
N SER A 15 5.22 -14.35 -5.24
CA SER A 15 5.16 -14.76 -6.65
C SER A 15 4.27 -13.85 -7.49
N ALA A 16 3.12 -13.42 -6.94
CA ALA A 16 2.23 -12.47 -7.60
C ALA A 16 2.88 -11.09 -7.78
N ALA A 17 3.57 -10.58 -6.75
CA ALA A 17 4.30 -9.32 -6.80
C ALA A 17 5.47 -9.36 -7.79
N GLN A 18 6.20 -10.47 -7.87
CA GLN A 18 7.27 -10.65 -8.86
C GLN A 18 6.72 -10.66 -10.29
N ARG A 19 5.54 -11.23 -10.51
CA ARG A 19 4.86 -11.19 -11.81
C ARG A 19 4.45 -9.77 -12.14
N LEU A 20 3.76 -9.07 -11.23
CA LEU A 20 3.41 -7.67 -11.39
C LEU A 20 4.65 -6.82 -11.70
N CYS A 21 5.74 -7.00 -10.97
CA CYS A 21 6.99 -6.29 -11.18
C CYS A 21 7.47 -6.41 -12.64
N ARG A 22 7.51 -7.63 -13.18
CA ARG A 22 7.89 -7.88 -14.59
C ARG A 22 6.89 -7.29 -15.58
N ASP A 23 5.59 -7.46 -15.32
CA ASP A 23 4.53 -6.98 -16.22
C ASP A 23 4.61 -5.46 -16.40
N VAL A 24 4.83 -4.71 -15.28
CA VAL A 24 4.88 -3.25 -15.34
C VAL A 24 6.23 -2.71 -15.83
N GLU A 25 7.33 -3.45 -15.71
CA GLU A 25 8.64 -3.05 -16.25
C GLU A 25 8.68 -3.03 -17.77
N ALA A 26 7.83 -3.83 -18.41
CA ALA A 26 7.70 -3.84 -19.86
C ALA A 26 6.98 -2.61 -20.41
N LEU A 27 6.25 -1.87 -19.56
CA LEU A 27 5.47 -0.70 -19.98
C LEU A 27 6.36 0.53 -20.25
N ARG A 28 5.87 1.40 -21.11
CA ARG A 28 6.51 2.68 -21.44
C ARG A 28 5.51 3.78 -21.20
N PHE A 29 6.01 4.93 -20.74
CA PHE A 29 5.20 6.08 -20.38
C PHE A 29 5.78 7.33 -21.05
N ALA A 30 4.92 8.09 -21.72
CA ALA A 30 5.30 9.30 -22.43
C ALA A 30 5.39 10.53 -21.50
N ALA A 31 5.91 11.62 -22.02
CA ALA A 31 5.88 12.90 -21.37
C ALA A 31 4.45 13.26 -20.91
N PRO A 32 4.30 13.89 -19.72
CA PRO A 32 5.34 14.50 -18.90
C PRO A 32 6.03 13.58 -17.88
N VAL A 33 5.83 12.26 -17.98
CA VAL A 33 6.57 11.29 -17.13
C VAL A 33 7.99 11.18 -17.64
N SER A 34 8.97 11.55 -16.83
CA SER A 34 10.38 11.46 -17.15
C SER A 34 11.07 10.26 -16.49
N HIS A 35 10.62 9.89 -15.30
CA HIS A 35 11.18 8.75 -14.55
C HIS A 35 10.06 7.90 -13.97
N VAL A 36 10.25 6.59 -14.02
CA VAL A 36 9.33 5.61 -13.44
C VAL A 36 10.08 4.76 -12.43
N TYR A 37 9.62 4.78 -11.19
CA TYR A 37 10.19 3.97 -10.12
C TYR A 37 9.34 2.73 -9.87
N ASN A 38 9.99 1.57 -9.84
CA ASN A 38 9.38 0.30 -9.47
C ASN A 38 9.97 -0.22 -8.15
N PRO A 39 9.42 0.15 -6.98
CA PRO A 39 9.91 -0.33 -5.69
C PRO A 39 9.87 -1.84 -5.51
N LEU A 40 9.02 -2.57 -6.23
CA LEU A 40 9.03 -4.03 -6.20
C LEU A 40 10.32 -4.62 -6.75
N ARG A 41 11.06 -3.88 -7.59
CA ARG A 41 12.36 -4.28 -8.11
C ARG A 41 13.49 -3.89 -7.14
N TYR A 42 13.74 -2.61 -6.97
CA TYR A 42 14.92 -2.14 -6.24
C TYR A 42 14.77 -2.19 -4.72
N ALA A 43 13.54 -2.10 -4.18
CA ALA A 43 13.20 -2.25 -2.75
C ALA A 43 12.43 -3.55 -2.46
N GLY A 44 12.47 -4.51 -3.36
CA GLY A 44 11.72 -5.77 -3.27
C GLY A 44 12.03 -6.61 -2.03
N ARG A 45 13.20 -6.45 -1.40
CA ARG A 45 13.53 -7.11 -0.12
C ARG A 45 12.67 -6.56 1.01
N GLY A 46 12.42 -5.25 1.07
CA GLY A 46 11.51 -4.63 2.04
C GLY A 46 10.08 -5.12 1.85
N TYR A 47 9.60 -5.17 0.59
CA TYR A 47 8.28 -5.69 0.29
C TYR A 47 8.14 -7.19 0.64
N ALA A 48 9.16 -8.01 0.36
CA ALA A 48 9.16 -9.41 0.71
C ALA A 48 9.12 -9.62 2.24
N ALA A 49 9.92 -8.86 3.00
CA ALA A 49 9.89 -8.89 4.46
C ALA A 49 8.50 -8.50 5.00
N TYR A 50 7.86 -7.48 4.41
CA TYR A 50 6.49 -7.08 4.74
C TYR A 50 5.49 -8.22 4.52
N LEU A 51 5.55 -8.90 3.37
CA LEU A 51 4.68 -10.03 3.07
C LEU A 51 4.94 -11.20 4.03
N ASP A 52 6.19 -11.52 4.32
CA ASP A 52 6.58 -12.62 5.20
C ASP A 52 6.12 -12.39 6.65
N ALA A 53 6.19 -11.16 7.12
CA ALA A 53 5.75 -10.80 8.47
C ALA A 53 4.22 -10.75 8.59
N TYR A 54 3.53 -10.25 7.54
CA TYR A 54 2.16 -9.79 7.70
C TYR A 54 1.12 -10.42 6.75
N ALA A 55 1.52 -11.15 5.71
CA ALA A 55 0.60 -11.85 4.81
C ALA A 55 0.48 -13.35 5.15
N THR A 56 0.27 -13.67 6.42
CA THR A 56 0.39 -15.05 6.94
C THR A 56 -0.92 -15.84 6.97
N GLY A 57 -2.00 -15.35 6.35
CA GLY A 57 -3.30 -16.03 6.32
C GLY A 57 -4.39 -15.14 5.74
N ARG A 58 -5.64 -15.57 5.89
CA ARG A 58 -6.81 -14.79 5.48
C ARG A 58 -6.88 -13.44 6.19
N ARG A 59 -7.49 -12.46 5.54
CA ARG A 59 -7.69 -11.11 6.08
C ARG A 59 -9.13 -10.67 5.82
N ARG A 60 -9.79 -10.19 6.86
CA ARG A 60 -11.16 -9.70 6.72
C ARG A 60 -11.25 -8.47 5.82
N VAL A 61 -10.27 -7.56 5.94
CA VAL A 61 -10.24 -6.29 5.22
C VAL A 61 -8.89 -6.09 4.54
N ILE A 62 -8.90 -5.70 3.27
CA ILE A 62 -7.75 -5.13 2.57
C ILE A 62 -7.99 -3.63 2.41
N PHE A 63 -7.10 -2.81 2.96
CA PHE A 63 -7.02 -1.38 2.68
C PHE A 63 -6.13 -1.17 1.45
N LEU A 64 -6.70 -0.60 0.40
CA LEU A 64 -6.05 -0.42 -0.89
C LEU A 64 -5.71 1.05 -1.14
N GLY A 65 -4.41 1.37 -1.20
CA GLY A 65 -3.92 2.67 -1.64
C GLY A 65 -3.79 2.76 -3.15
N MET A 66 -3.47 3.95 -3.67
CA MET A 66 -3.30 4.19 -5.10
C MET A 66 -1.94 3.68 -5.60
N ASN A 67 -0.86 4.38 -5.26
CA ASN A 67 0.50 4.11 -5.74
C ASN A 67 1.56 4.67 -4.78
N PRO A 68 2.86 4.33 -4.97
CA PRO A 68 3.94 4.79 -4.10
C PRO A 68 4.08 6.30 -4.02
N GLY A 69 4.24 6.82 -2.80
CA GLY A 69 4.78 8.13 -2.55
C GLY A 69 6.32 8.16 -2.61
N PRO A 70 6.93 9.30 -2.95
CA PRO A 70 8.39 9.39 -3.17
C PRO A 70 9.22 9.24 -1.90
N PHE A 71 8.65 9.50 -0.72
CA PHE A 71 9.33 9.39 0.58
C PHE A 71 8.80 8.21 1.43
N GLY A 72 7.86 7.45 0.88
CA GLY A 72 7.24 6.28 1.48
C GLY A 72 7.67 4.97 0.83
N MET A 73 6.75 4.31 0.14
CA MET A 73 7.03 3.03 -0.51
C MET A 73 8.19 3.11 -1.51
N ALA A 74 8.42 4.26 -2.14
CA ALA A 74 9.59 4.43 -3.02
C ALA A 74 10.92 4.26 -2.26
N GLN A 75 10.97 4.55 -0.96
CA GLN A 75 12.16 4.38 -0.13
C GLN A 75 12.25 2.98 0.49
N THR A 76 11.14 2.43 0.95
CA THR A 76 11.16 1.23 1.82
C THR A 76 10.66 -0.04 1.13
N GLY A 77 9.92 0.10 0.01
CA GLY A 77 9.20 -1.00 -0.61
C GLY A 77 7.88 -1.37 0.08
N VAL A 78 7.57 -0.79 1.24
CA VAL A 78 6.36 -1.09 2.02
C VAL A 78 5.24 -0.11 1.66
N PRO A 79 3.98 -0.55 1.47
CA PRO A 79 2.86 0.36 1.21
C PRO A 79 2.71 1.43 2.31
N PHE A 80 2.52 2.70 1.92
CA PHE A 80 2.51 3.85 2.85
C PHE A 80 3.77 3.94 3.73
N GLY A 81 4.90 3.43 3.25
CA GLY A 81 6.07 3.07 4.03
C GLY A 81 6.94 4.24 4.44
N ASP A 82 6.42 5.20 5.23
CA ASP A 82 7.26 6.16 5.97
C ASP A 82 8.38 5.41 6.69
N VAL A 83 9.62 5.87 6.55
CA VAL A 83 10.82 5.15 7.01
C VAL A 83 10.79 4.88 8.50
N GLY A 84 10.44 5.88 9.32
CA GLY A 84 10.35 5.73 10.77
C GLY A 84 9.30 4.70 11.16
N MET A 85 8.11 4.77 10.54
CA MET A 85 7.02 3.83 10.83
C MET A 85 7.34 2.40 10.39
N VAL A 86 8.02 2.24 9.24
CA VAL A 86 8.42 0.90 8.76
C VAL A 86 9.48 0.28 9.66
N ARG A 87 10.49 1.06 10.06
CA ARG A 87 11.57 0.59 10.92
C ARG A 87 11.08 0.33 12.36
N ASP A 88 10.45 1.33 12.97
CA ASP A 88 10.22 1.35 14.42
C ASP A 88 8.89 0.68 14.82
N PHE A 89 7.83 0.83 13.99
CA PHE A 89 6.54 0.21 14.28
C PHE A 89 6.39 -1.15 13.60
N LEU A 90 6.69 -1.24 12.28
CA LEU A 90 6.57 -2.51 11.56
C LEU A 90 7.76 -3.46 11.80
N GLY A 91 8.86 -2.98 12.34
CA GLY A 91 10.05 -3.80 12.59
C GLY A 91 10.71 -4.34 11.32
N ILE A 92 10.61 -3.58 10.22
CA ILE A 92 11.20 -3.96 8.93
C ILE A 92 12.34 -3.02 8.60
N GLN A 93 13.52 -3.60 8.36
CA GLN A 93 14.67 -2.93 7.81
C GLN A 93 15.33 -3.85 6.78
N ALA A 94 15.55 -3.37 5.57
CA ALA A 94 16.08 -4.17 4.49
C ALA A 94 16.99 -3.32 3.58
N ARG A 95 17.94 -3.96 2.93
CA ARG A 95 18.74 -3.30 1.90
C ARG A 95 17.86 -2.86 0.74
N VAL A 96 17.95 -1.60 0.36
CA VAL A 96 17.27 -0.99 -0.76
C VAL A 96 18.31 -0.67 -1.85
N GLY A 97 18.01 -1.01 -3.09
CA GLY A 97 18.78 -0.61 -4.27
C GLY A 97 18.36 0.79 -4.75
N ARG A 98 18.75 1.13 -5.97
CA ARG A 98 18.39 2.39 -6.62
C ARG A 98 17.63 2.12 -7.91
N PRO A 99 16.67 2.98 -8.29
CA PRO A 99 16.10 2.95 -9.63
C PRO A 99 17.16 3.38 -10.66
N ASP A 100 17.01 2.92 -11.89
CA ASP A 100 17.85 3.33 -13.00
C ASP A 100 16.93 3.60 -14.23
N PRO A 101 16.90 4.86 -14.72
CA PRO A 101 17.54 6.06 -14.18
C PRO A 101 16.94 6.58 -12.86
N GLU A 102 17.78 7.22 -12.04
CA GLU A 102 17.37 7.87 -10.79
C GLU A 102 17.11 9.36 -11.02
N HIS A 103 15.95 9.87 -10.56
CA HIS A 103 15.59 11.28 -10.68
C HIS A 103 16.39 12.14 -9.70
N PRO A 104 17.05 13.23 -10.14
CA PRO A 104 17.98 14.01 -9.30
C PRO A 104 17.32 14.65 -8.06
N LYS A 105 16.02 15.01 -8.15
CA LYS A 105 15.26 15.61 -7.04
C LYS A 105 14.50 14.58 -6.19
N ARG A 106 14.51 13.30 -6.55
CA ARG A 106 13.76 12.22 -5.87
C ARG A 106 14.62 10.99 -5.70
N ARG A 107 15.76 11.19 -5.07
CA ARG A 107 16.72 10.10 -4.80
C ARG A 107 16.13 9.05 -3.89
N VAL A 108 16.53 7.82 -4.10
CA VAL A 108 16.20 6.69 -3.23
C VAL A 108 17.36 6.46 -2.28
N GLU A 109 17.16 6.88 -1.04
CA GLU A 109 18.13 6.76 0.06
C GLU A 109 17.83 5.54 0.95
N GLY A 110 16.68 4.89 0.67
CA GLY A 110 16.23 3.74 1.45
C GLY A 110 15.89 4.13 2.90
N PHE A 111 16.40 3.37 3.85
CA PHE A 111 16.18 3.61 5.27
C PHE A 111 17.01 4.77 5.85
N ASP A 112 17.89 5.37 5.07
CA ASP A 112 18.62 6.59 5.45
C ASP A 112 17.84 7.86 5.06
N CYS A 113 16.71 7.75 4.37
CA CYS A 113 15.88 8.89 4.02
C CYS A 113 15.32 9.56 5.28
N THR A 114 15.66 10.84 5.45
CA THR A 114 15.24 11.65 6.60
C THR A 114 13.89 12.34 6.39
N ARG A 115 13.34 12.29 5.17
CA ARG A 115 12.06 12.92 4.84
C ARG A 115 10.90 12.02 5.21
N SER A 116 9.91 12.58 5.91
CA SER A 116 8.69 11.86 6.28
C SER A 116 7.68 11.80 5.12
N GLU A 117 7.00 10.69 5.00
CA GLU A 117 5.82 10.50 4.14
C GLU A 117 4.55 10.76 4.95
N VAL A 118 3.99 11.95 4.83
CA VAL A 118 2.83 12.38 5.64
C VAL A 118 1.66 11.40 5.58
N SER A 119 1.35 10.86 4.40
CA SER A 119 0.27 9.87 4.27
C SER A 119 0.59 8.58 5.02
N GLY A 120 1.84 8.13 4.95
CA GLY A 120 2.32 6.95 5.65
C GLY A 120 2.31 7.13 7.17
N THR A 121 2.83 8.25 7.65
CA THR A 121 2.80 8.59 9.09
C THR A 121 1.37 8.61 9.63
N ARG A 122 0.41 9.17 8.88
CA ARG A 122 -1.01 9.20 9.29
C ARG A 122 -1.60 7.80 9.36
N VAL A 123 -1.39 6.97 8.31
CA VAL A 123 -1.94 5.60 8.26
C VAL A 123 -1.36 4.74 9.37
N TRP A 124 -0.05 4.62 9.42
CA TRP A 124 0.60 3.75 10.42
C TRP A 124 0.51 4.30 11.83
N GLY A 125 0.52 5.64 12.00
CA GLY A 125 0.30 6.28 13.29
C GLY A 125 -1.08 6.01 13.88
N ALA A 126 -2.14 6.13 13.06
CA ALA A 126 -3.50 5.78 13.49
C ALA A 126 -3.64 4.29 13.83
N ILE A 127 -2.96 3.41 13.08
CA ILE A 127 -2.93 1.98 13.36
C ILE A 127 -2.19 1.71 14.67
N ALA A 128 -1.05 2.36 14.90
CA ALA A 128 -0.30 2.23 16.15
C ALA A 128 -1.11 2.70 17.37
N GLU A 129 -1.78 3.84 17.23
CA GLU A 129 -2.65 4.38 18.28
C GLU A 129 -3.81 3.43 18.61
N HIS A 130 -4.49 2.89 17.59
CA HIS A 130 -5.72 2.11 17.78
C HIS A 130 -5.43 0.65 18.19
N TRP A 131 -4.49 -0.03 17.53
CA TRP A 131 -4.17 -1.46 17.77
C TRP A 131 -2.96 -1.69 18.67
N GLY A 132 -2.11 -0.70 18.88
CA GLY A 132 -0.90 -0.79 19.72
C GLY A 132 0.21 -1.67 19.17
N SER A 133 -0.07 -2.54 18.22
CA SER A 133 0.95 -3.37 17.59
C SER A 133 0.56 -3.83 16.18
N PRO A 134 1.54 -4.04 15.27
CA PRO A 134 1.28 -4.57 13.94
C PRO A 134 0.57 -5.92 13.97
N LYS A 135 0.98 -6.83 14.85
CA LYS A 135 0.38 -8.18 14.97
C LYS A 135 -1.13 -8.13 15.21
N ARG A 136 -1.62 -7.16 15.97
CA ARG A 136 -3.06 -7.02 16.22
C ARG A 136 -3.81 -6.55 14.99
N PHE A 137 -3.30 -5.53 14.33
CA PHE A 137 -3.86 -5.02 13.09
C PHE A 137 -3.90 -6.11 12.01
N PHE A 138 -2.76 -6.74 11.74
CA PHE A 138 -2.61 -7.73 10.68
C PHE A 138 -3.30 -9.08 10.95
N ARG A 139 -3.90 -9.29 12.11
CA ARG A 139 -4.77 -10.48 12.31
C ARG A 139 -5.97 -10.47 11.37
N ARG A 140 -6.52 -9.31 11.09
CA ARG A 140 -7.76 -9.17 10.31
C ARG A 140 -7.63 -8.23 9.11
N HIS A 141 -6.59 -7.42 9.07
CA HIS A 141 -6.41 -6.37 8.07
C HIS A 141 -5.12 -6.57 7.28
N PHE A 142 -5.10 -6.01 6.08
CA PHE A 142 -3.89 -5.92 5.25
C PHE A 142 -3.87 -4.57 4.54
N ILE A 143 -2.69 -4.04 4.24
CA ILE A 143 -2.54 -2.80 3.45
C ILE A 143 -1.76 -3.13 2.19
N ALA A 144 -2.23 -2.62 1.05
CA ALA A 144 -1.56 -2.73 -0.23
C ALA A 144 -1.74 -1.46 -1.06
N ASN A 145 -0.91 -1.28 -2.07
CA ASN A 145 -1.15 -0.34 -3.16
C ASN A 145 -1.67 -1.08 -4.39
N TYR A 146 -2.60 -0.45 -5.11
CA TYR A 146 -3.11 -0.95 -6.37
C TYR A 146 -2.03 -0.95 -7.46
N CYS A 147 -1.37 0.19 -7.65
CA CYS A 147 -0.27 0.36 -8.61
C CYS A 147 1.07 0.33 -7.86
N PRO A 148 2.07 -0.43 -8.32
CA PRO A 148 3.38 -0.48 -7.69
C PRO A 148 4.33 0.64 -8.13
N LEU A 149 3.97 1.42 -9.16
CA LEU A 149 4.85 2.40 -9.79
C LEU A 149 4.65 3.82 -9.25
N ALA A 150 5.75 4.55 -9.06
CA ALA A 150 5.72 6.00 -8.91
C ALA A 150 6.16 6.65 -10.24
N PHE A 151 5.39 7.63 -10.70
CA PHE A 151 5.63 8.35 -11.94
C PHE A 151 6.10 9.77 -11.62
N LEU A 152 7.30 10.12 -12.06
CA LEU A 152 7.90 11.41 -11.76
C LEU A 152 8.02 12.24 -13.03
N GLU A 153 7.60 13.49 -12.94
CA GLU A 153 7.83 14.53 -13.95
C GLU A 153 9.22 15.16 -13.75
N ASP A 154 9.80 15.85 -14.71
CA ASP A 154 11.11 16.52 -14.60
C ASP A 154 11.23 17.47 -13.41
N SER A 155 10.11 18.05 -13.00
CA SER A 155 10.03 18.86 -11.78
C SER A 155 10.26 18.06 -10.49
N GLY A 156 10.16 16.73 -10.55
CA GLY A 156 10.10 15.82 -9.42
C GLY A 156 8.70 15.69 -8.82
N ARG A 157 7.67 16.20 -9.50
CA ARG A 157 6.28 16.02 -9.11
C ARG A 157 5.89 14.56 -9.32
N ASN A 158 5.24 13.96 -8.32
CA ASN A 158 4.65 12.62 -8.46
C ASN A 158 3.32 12.73 -9.22
N ARG A 159 3.23 12.08 -10.37
CA ARG A 159 2.01 11.98 -11.18
C ARG A 159 1.24 10.73 -10.76
N THR A 160 -0.06 10.86 -10.61
CA THR A 160 -0.91 9.73 -10.23
C THR A 160 -1.34 8.91 -11.45
N PRO A 161 -1.58 7.58 -11.30
CA PRO A 161 -1.93 6.70 -12.42
C PRO A 161 -3.15 7.12 -13.24
N ASP A 162 -4.13 7.76 -12.60
CA ASP A 162 -5.35 8.28 -13.26
C ASP A 162 -5.08 9.41 -14.26
N LYS A 163 -3.92 10.07 -14.15
CA LYS A 163 -3.50 11.19 -15.01
C LYS A 163 -2.62 10.76 -16.19
N LEU A 164 -2.38 9.46 -16.34
CA LEU A 164 -1.68 8.92 -17.50
C LEU A 164 -2.59 8.92 -18.73
N PRO A 165 -2.03 8.96 -19.96
CA PRO A 165 -2.79 8.76 -21.20
C PRO A 165 -3.60 7.47 -21.18
N ALA A 166 -4.76 7.44 -21.85
CA ALA A 166 -5.70 6.33 -21.77
C ALA A 166 -5.08 4.98 -22.17
N ALA A 167 -4.28 4.95 -23.25
CA ALA A 167 -3.64 3.72 -23.72
C ALA A 167 -2.61 3.18 -22.72
N GLU A 168 -1.76 4.05 -22.13
CA GLU A 168 -0.78 3.67 -21.12
C GLU A 168 -1.46 3.20 -19.84
N ARG A 169 -2.54 3.89 -19.45
CA ARG A 169 -3.35 3.55 -18.29
C ARG A 169 -4.03 2.19 -18.43
N ALA A 170 -4.55 1.86 -19.62
CA ALA A 170 -5.21 0.58 -19.85
C ALA A 170 -4.25 -0.61 -19.64
N ALA A 171 -3.04 -0.54 -20.19
CA ALA A 171 -2.04 -1.58 -20.03
C ALA A 171 -1.58 -1.74 -18.57
N LEU A 172 -1.35 -0.61 -17.89
CA LEU A 172 -0.99 -0.58 -16.46
C LEU A 172 -2.10 -1.18 -15.60
N PHE A 173 -3.34 -0.76 -15.81
CA PHE A 173 -4.47 -1.23 -15.00
C PHE A 173 -4.73 -2.72 -15.22
N ALA A 174 -4.60 -3.23 -16.44
CA ALA A 174 -4.72 -4.66 -16.68
C ALA A 174 -3.72 -5.50 -15.86
N ALA A 175 -2.48 -5.03 -15.68
CA ALA A 175 -1.49 -5.69 -14.83
C ALA A 175 -1.85 -5.57 -13.33
N CYS A 176 -2.27 -4.38 -12.89
CA CYS A 176 -2.64 -4.12 -11.49
C CYS A 176 -3.92 -4.87 -11.10
N ASP A 177 -4.91 -4.95 -11.98
CA ASP A 177 -6.16 -5.68 -11.75
C ASP A 177 -5.90 -7.18 -11.57
N ARG A 178 -5.05 -7.79 -12.42
CA ARG A 178 -4.63 -9.19 -12.24
C ARG A 178 -3.97 -9.42 -10.88
N HIS A 179 -3.15 -8.46 -10.42
CA HIS A 179 -2.51 -8.56 -9.13
C HIS A 179 -3.51 -8.43 -7.98
N LEU A 180 -4.46 -7.48 -8.06
CA LEU A 180 -5.53 -7.31 -7.07
C LEU A 180 -6.40 -8.56 -6.97
N LEU A 181 -6.82 -9.13 -8.09
CA LEU A 181 -7.55 -10.40 -8.13
C LEU A 181 -6.77 -11.52 -7.43
N ARG A 182 -5.48 -11.62 -7.71
CA ARG A 182 -4.63 -12.63 -7.06
C ARG A 182 -4.47 -12.41 -5.56
N MET A 183 -4.40 -11.15 -5.13
CA MET A 183 -4.34 -10.80 -3.70
C MET A 183 -5.65 -11.21 -2.99
N VAL A 184 -6.79 -10.93 -3.60
CA VAL A 184 -8.11 -11.33 -3.09
C VAL A 184 -8.22 -12.85 -3.02
N GLU A 185 -7.80 -13.60 -4.03
CA GLU A 185 -7.76 -15.08 -4.00
C GLU A 185 -6.86 -15.67 -2.90
N VAL A 186 -5.81 -14.96 -2.51
CA VAL A 186 -4.88 -15.44 -1.50
C VAL A 186 -5.33 -15.06 -0.09
N LEU A 187 -5.81 -13.84 0.10
CA LEU A 187 -6.16 -13.31 1.42
C LEU A 187 -7.64 -13.51 1.79
N GLU A 188 -8.50 -13.83 0.81
CA GLU A 188 -9.94 -14.12 0.96
C GLU A 188 -10.68 -13.06 1.81
N PRO A 189 -10.62 -11.76 1.44
CA PRO A 189 -11.23 -10.71 2.24
C PRO A 189 -12.75 -10.65 2.06
N GLU A 190 -13.46 -10.21 3.11
CA GLU A 190 -14.85 -9.78 3.02
C GLU A 190 -14.96 -8.40 2.37
N TRP A 191 -13.97 -7.53 2.62
CA TRP A 191 -13.94 -6.14 2.19
C TRP A 191 -12.62 -5.76 1.54
N VAL A 192 -12.71 -4.98 0.46
CA VAL A 192 -11.59 -4.18 -0.06
C VAL A 192 -11.98 -2.71 0.05
N ILE A 193 -11.27 -1.98 0.91
CA ILE A 193 -11.55 -0.58 1.21
C ILE A 193 -10.52 0.30 0.53
N GLY A 194 -10.96 1.11 -0.43
CA GLY A 194 -10.11 2.08 -1.08
C GLY A 194 -9.77 3.25 -0.15
N ILE A 195 -8.48 3.52 0.00
CA ILE A 195 -7.98 4.73 0.64
C ILE A 195 -8.04 5.86 -0.41
N GLY A 196 -9.17 6.55 -0.46
CA GLY A 196 -9.49 7.54 -1.50
C GLY A 196 -10.28 6.96 -2.68
N ALA A 197 -10.86 7.86 -3.48
CA ALA A 197 -11.81 7.54 -4.55
C ALA A 197 -11.22 6.70 -5.68
N PHE A 198 -9.95 6.92 -6.05
CA PHE A 198 -9.31 6.16 -7.11
C PHE A 198 -9.23 4.67 -6.76
N ALA A 199 -8.67 4.36 -5.59
CA ALA A 199 -8.48 2.98 -5.15
C ALA A 199 -9.82 2.26 -4.94
N GLU A 200 -10.83 2.95 -4.41
CA GLU A 200 -12.20 2.41 -4.31
C GLU A 200 -12.79 2.12 -5.68
N GLY A 201 -12.71 3.06 -6.63
CA GLY A 201 -13.20 2.88 -7.99
C GLY A 201 -12.55 1.67 -8.69
N ARG A 202 -11.22 1.53 -8.56
CA ARG A 202 -10.51 0.36 -9.11
C ARG A 202 -10.93 -0.95 -8.43
N ALA A 203 -11.06 -0.95 -7.11
CA ALA A 203 -11.52 -2.12 -6.38
C ALA A 203 -12.93 -2.55 -6.82
N ARG A 204 -13.88 -1.60 -6.89
CA ARG A 204 -15.26 -1.86 -7.32
C ARG A 204 -15.33 -2.43 -8.73
N GLU A 205 -14.58 -1.84 -9.68
CA GLU A 205 -14.54 -2.28 -11.07
C GLU A 205 -13.92 -3.68 -11.21
N THR A 206 -12.75 -3.89 -10.60
CA THR A 206 -12.00 -5.15 -10.70
C THR A 206 -12.70 -6.32 -10.00
N LEU A 207 -13.42 -6.04 -8.91
CA LEU A 207 -14.01 -7.08 -8.05
C LEU A 207 -15.52 -7.23 -8.22
N ALA A 208 -16.13 -6.58 -9.22
CA ALA A 208 -17.59 -6.55 -9.43
C ALA A 208 -18.28 -7.92 -9.40
N THR A 209 -17.58 -8.99 -9.83
CA THR A 209 -18.12 -10.35 -9.93
C THR A 209 -17.55 -11.30 -8.86
N ARG A 210 -16.84 -10.79 -7.84
CA ARG A 210 -16.09 -11.62 -6.89
C ARG A 210 -16.75 -11.80 -5.52
N GLY A 211 -17.93 -11.21 -5.29
CA GLY A 211 -18.63 -11.29 -4.00
C GLY A 211 -17.92 -10.57 -2.85
N VAL A 212 -16.90 -9.76 -3.15
CA VAL A 212 -16.17 -8.95 -2.17
C VAL A 212 -16.81 -7.58 -2.07
N LYS A 213 -17.10 -7.13 -0.87
CA LYS A 213 -17.65 -5.80 -0.63
C LYS A 213 -16.59 -4.73 -0.82
N THR A 214 -16.96 -3.60 -1.41
CA THR A 214 -16.06 -2.45 -1.59
C THR A 214 -16.63 -1.21 -0.91
N ALA A 215 -15.74 -0.40 -0.34
CA ALA A 215 -16.08 0.89 0.25
C ALA A 215 -14.89 1.84 0.13
N ARG A 216 -15.07 3.08 0.56
CA ARG A 216 -14.04 4.11 0.56
C ARG A 216 -13.87 4.70 1.95
N ILE A 217 -12.62 5.01 2.29
CA ILE A 217 -12.27 5.90 3.40
C ILE A 217 -11.49 7.11 2.89
N LEU A 218 -11.47 8.17 3.70
CA LEU A 218 -10.78 9.41 3.41
C LEU A 218 -9.29 9.16 3.10
N HIS A 219 -8.77 9.82 2.04
CA HIS A 219 -7.35 9.73 1.71
C HIS A 219 -6.49 10.58 2.68
N PRO A 220 -5.37 10.05 3.21
CA PRO A 220 -4.53 10.73 4.20
C PRO A 220 -3.62 11.85 3.63
N SER A 221 -3.83 12.25 2.39
CA SER A 221 -2.99 13.26 1.73
C SER A 221 -2.99 14.61 2.45
N PRO A 222 -1.83 15.28 2.55
CA PRO A 222 -1.76 16.65 3.04
C PRO A 222 -2.51 17.64 2.14
N ALA A 223 -2.79 17.28 0.89
CA ALA A 223 -3.64 18.08 -0.01
C ALA A 223 -5.14 18.00 0.33
N SER A 224 -5.56 17.10 1.23
CA SER A 224 -6.95 16.97 1.67
C SER A 224 -7.23 17.86 2.90
N PRO A 225 -8.07 18.91 2.78
CA PRO A 225 -8.43 19.73 3.94
C PRO A 225 -9.09 18.95 5.08
N LEU A 226 -9.91 17.95 4.75
CA LEU A 226 -10.55 17.05 5.74
C LEU A 226 -9.52 16.24 6.50
N ALA A 227 -8.55 15.65 5.80
CA ALA A 227 -7.48 14.87 6.43
C ALA A 227 -6.58 15.75 7.34
N ASN A 228 -6.43 17.03 7.02
CA ASN A 228 -5.66 17.97 7.83
C ASN A 228 -6.35 18.36 9.12
N ARG A 229 -7.69 18.24 9.19
CA ARG A 229 -8.48 18.47 10.42
C ARG A 229 -8.46 17.30 11.40
N GLY A 230 -7.98 16.15 10.97
CA GLY A 230 -7.90 14.92 11.78
C GLY A 230 -8.29 13.68 11.00
N TRP A 231 -7.32 13.04 10.35
CA TRP A 231 -7.57 11.88 9.50
C TRP A 231 -8.06 10.66 10.29
N ALA A 232 -7.42 10.33 11.41
CA ALA A 232 -7.74 9.12 12.18
C ALA A 232 -9.16 9.11 12.78
N PRO A 233 -9.66 10.21 13.38
CA PRO A 233 -11.07 10.30 13.81
C PRO A 233 -12.06 10.15 12.66
N ALA A 234 -11.82 10.81 11.52
CA ALA A 234 -12.70 10.73 10.36
C ALA A 234 -12.81 9.29 9.84
N VAL A 235 -11.69 8.59 9.69
CA VAL A 235 -11.67 7.20 9.23
C VAL A 235 -12.32 6.26 10.24
N ARG A 236 -12.19 6.50 11.55
CA ARG A 236 -12.91 5.70 12.55
C ARG A 236 -14.41 5.81 12.41
N LEU A 237 -14.95 6.98 12.13
CA LEU A 237 -16.39 7.15 11.85
C LEU A 237 -16.81 6.42 10.59
N GLU A 238 -16.10 6.59 9.48
CA GLU A 238 -16.37 5.90 8.21
C GLU A 238 -16.34 4.37 8.36
N LEU A 239 -15.37 3.83 9.11
CA LEU A 239 -15.30 2.39 9.40
C LEU A 239 -16.41 1.93 10.37
N GLY A 240 -16.84 2.79 11.29
CA GLY A 240 -17.97 2.55 12.17
C GLY A 240 -19.28 2.36 11.41
N GLU A 241 -19.56 3.23 10.44
CA GLU A 241 -20.73 3.15 9.56
C GLU A 241 -20.76 1.86 8.73
N LEU A 242 -19.58 1.30 8.41
CA LEU A 242 -19.45 0.02 7.72
C LEU A 242 -19.51 -1.21 8.65
N GLY A 243 -19.63 -1.03 9.96
CA GLY A 243 -19.55 -2.11 10.95
C GLY A 243 -18.16 -2.75 11.05
N LEU A 244 -17.13 -2.00 10.71
CA LEU A 244 -15.73 -2.47 10.66
C LEU A 244 -14.85 -1.84 11.76
N CYS A 245 -15.42 -0.98 12.60
CA CYS A 245 -14.69 -0.41 13.72
C CYS A 245 -14.48 -1.49 14.80
N GLU A 246 -13.23 -1.81 15.09
CA GLU A 246 -12.88 -2.65 16.24
C GLU A 246 -12.70 -1.77 17.47
N GLU A 247 -13.04 -2.29 18.67
CA GLU A 247 -12.83 -1.54 19.91
C GLU A 247 -11.35 -1.25 20.15
N PRO A 248 -10.99 0.01 20.48
CA PRO A 248 -9.62 0.38 20.80
C PRO A 248 -9.13 -0.30 22.09
N LEU A 249 -7.82 -0.39 22.26
CA LEU A 249 -7.17 -1.02 23.42
C LEU A 249 -7.61 -0.45 24.78
N SER A 250 -7.97 0.82 24.83
CA SER A 250 -8.33 1.52 26.06
C SER A 250 -9.66 1.09 26.69
N SER A 251 -10.53 0.38 25.96
CA SER A 251 -11.84 -0.07 26.46
C SER A 251 -11.80 -1.40 27.23
N ARG A 252 -10.71 -2.17 27.14
CA ARG A 252 -10.50 -3.35 27.99
C ARG A 252 -9.93 -2.95 29.33
N LYS A 253 -10.74 -2.33 30.19
CA LYS A 253 -10.46 -2.30 31.62
C LYS A 253 -10.25 -3.74 32.10
N ARG A 254 -9.12 -3.96 32.78
CA ARG A 254 -8.85 -5.23 33.48
C ARG A 254 -10.08 -5.54 34.37
N ARG A 255 -10.76 -6.61 34.02
CA ARG A 255 -11.64 -7.28 34.99
C ARG A 255 -10.84 -8.35 35.67
#